data_7f258d73547d4ec9c183cde46c74409f
#
_entry.id   7f258d73547d4ec9c183cde46c74409f
#
_cell.length_a   1.000
_cell.length_b   1.000
_cell.length_c   1.000
_cell.angle_alpha   90.00
_cell.angle_beta   90.00
_cell.angle_gamma   90.00
#
_symmetry.space_group_name_H-M   'P 1'
#
loop_
_entity.id
_entity.type
_entity.pdbx_description
1 polymer ?
#
loop_
_entity_poly.entity_id
_entity_poly.type
_entity_poly.pdbx_seq_one_letter_code
_entity_poly.pdbx_strand_id
1 'polypeptide(L)'
;MKNTLKILCLVLVAILCLVMTGCQKEEAKPAATEAPAATEAPAEEAAPAEEAAPAEEAAPAEEAKTELTLTIAHIGPQTGGAAVYGLATYRGAQIAADEITAADNGIKIVLLNEDDTHDAEKAVNAYNSVMEKGAQMIVGTTTTAPCIAVGAKAYEERVFMLTPSASSTDVTADKDNVYQLCFTDPNQGSASAAVIKEKNLGTKIAVIYNNADAYSTGIYQTFVEKAAELGLEIVSTTTFTDETTDYSVQVADAQNKGADLVFLPIYYTPASQILIAANSIGYAPTFFGVDGMDGILTLEGFDTKLAEGVMLLTPFVADAKDDLTVKFVTKYQELYNEVPNQFAADGYDCVYALVKAAQKAGVQSSDKAEAICDNMIKAMQELKISGLTGTMSWSANGEVDKVPTAMVIKDGKYVGLDN
;
A
#
# COMPACT_ATOMS: atom_id res chain seq x y z
N MET A 1 -17.58 -52.19 4.80
CA MET A 1 -16.58 -51.22 5.26
C MET A 1 -17.15 -49.83 5.66
N LYS A 2 -18.44 -49.73 6.03
CA LYS A 2 -19.07 -48.45 6.47
C LYS A 2 -19.49 -48.41 7.93
N ASN A 3 -19.31 -49.51 8.68
CA ASN A 3 -19.76 -49.63 10.08
C ASN A 3 -18.62 -49.64 11.12
N THR A 4 -17.37 -49.69 10.71
CA THR A 4 -16.20 -49.69 11.63
C THR A 4 -15.68 -48.30 11.96
N LEU A 5 -16.10 -47.24 11.18
CA LEU A 5 -15.67 -45.88 11.44
C LEU A 5 -16.55 -45.11 12.45
N LYS A 6 -17.77 -45.63 12.74
CA LYS A 6 -18.68 -45.00 13.71
C LYS A 6 -18.45 -45.39 15.17
N ILE A 7 -17.68 -46.46 15.41
CA ILE A 7 -17.38 -46.94 16.78
C ILE A 7 -16.12 -46.28 17.33
N LEU A 8 -15.22 -45.82 16.48
CA LEU A 8 -13.96 -45.18 16.93
C LEU A 8 -14.16 -43.69 17.40
N CYS A 9 -15.22 -43.01 16.95
CA CYS A 9 -15.52 -41.66 17.39
C CYS A 9 -16.26 -41.55 18.75
N LEU A 10 -16.85 -42.66 19.23
CA LEU A 10 -17.59 -42.67 20.50
C LEU A 10 -16.73 -43.03 21.71
N VAL A 11 -15.53 -43.54 21.51
CA VAL A 11 -14.60 -43.90 22.60
C VAL A 11 -13.67 -42.74 22.97
N LEU A 12 -13.46 -41.76 22.07
CA LEU A 12 -12.61 -40.58 22.37
C LEU A 12 -13.31 -39.44 23.14
N VAL A 13 -14.64 -39.44 23.22
CA VAL A 13 -15.42 -38.43 23.97
C VAL A 13 -15.64 -38.83 25.44
N ALA A 14 -15.43 -40.09 25.82
CA ALA A 14 -15.65 -40.56 27.17
C ALA A 14 -14.42 -40.47 28.10
N ILE A 15 -13.24 -40.06 27.60
CA ILE A 15 -11.99 -40.01 28.40
C ILE A 15 -11.66 -38.54 28.85
N LEU A 16 -12.39 -37.54 28.38
CA LEU A 16 -12.10 -36.13 28.69
C LEU A 16 -12.99 -35.51 29.79
N CYS A 17 -13.83 -36.29 30.51
CA CYS A 17 -14.74 -35.77 31.52
C CYS A 17 -14.44 -36.19 32.99
N LEU A 18 -13.22 -36.60 33.30
CA LEU A 18 -12.95 -37.14 34.66
C LEU A 18 -11.72 -36.57 35.37
N VAL A 19 -11.38 -35.29 35.17
CA VAL A 19 -10.43 -34.59 36.07
C VAL A 19 -10.90 -33.15 36.25
N MET A 20 -11.88 -32.90 37.07
CA MET A 20 -12.13 -31.60 37.75
C MET A 20 -13.07 -31.83 38.93
N THR A 21 -12.55 -32.32 40.05
CA THR A 21 -13.26 -32.20 41.35
C THR A 21 -12.24 -32.14 42.48
N GLY A 22 -12.30 -31.06 43.28
CA GLY A 22 -11.71 -30.91 44.61
C GLY A 22 -10.57 -29.89 44.66
N CYS A 23 -10.65 -28.77 45.35
CA CYS A 23 -11.00 -28.48 46.72
C CYS A 23 -11.26 -27.00 46.92
N GLN A 24 -12.40 -26.73 47.54
CA GLN A 24 -12.63 -25.49 48.32
C GLN A 24 -11.80 -25.52 49.60
N LYS A 25 -11.25 -24.39 49.99
CA LYS A 25 -11.07 -24.03 51.38
C LYS A 25 -11.26 -22.53 51.59
N GLU A 26 -12.13 -22.26 52.44
CA GLU A 26 -12.73 -21.04 52.99
C GLU A 26 -11.82 -20.40 54.04
N GLU A 27 -12.19 -19.16 54.44
CA GLU A 27 -11.79 -18.38 55.65
C GLU A 27 -10.52 -17.52 55.50
N ALA A 28 -10.47 -16.29 56.02
CA ALA A 28 -11.34 -15.48 56.87
C ALA A 28 -10.91 -14.02 56.77
N LYS A 29 -11.88 -13.13 57.01
CA LYS A 29 -11.68 -11.70 57.25
C LYS A 29 -11.39 -11.45 58.74
N PRO A 30 -10.55 -10.50 59.15
CA PRO A 30 -10.83 -9.69 60.29
C PRO A 30 -10.81 -8.17 60.04
N ALA A 31 -11.89 -7.56 60.33
CA ALA A 31 -12.24 -6.54 61.32
C ALA A 31 -11.33 -5.30 61.45
N ALA A 32 -12.01 -4.17 61.32
CA ALA A 32 -11.59 -2.81 61.59
C ALA A 32 -11.13 -2.60 63.05
N THR A 33 -10.16 -1.72 63.23
CA THR A 33 -9.88 -1.10 64.54
C THR A 33 -9.82 0.41 64.36
N GLU A 34 -10.53 1.07 65.28
CA GLU A 34 -10.80 2.49 65.40
C GLU A 34 -9.57 3.36 65.67
N ALA A 35 -9.77 4.64 65.36
CA ALA A 35 -8.89 5.77 65.68
C ALA A 35 -8.95 6.09 67.20
N PRO A 36 -7.95 6.80 67.70
CA PRO A 36 -8.26 7.74 68.78
C PRO A 36 -8.01 9.21 68.43
N ALA A 37 -8.79 10.01 69.12
CA ALA A 37 -9.07 11.40 68.91
C ALA A 37 -7.94 12.40 69.27
N ALA A 38 -8.21 13.61 68.79
CA ALA A 38 -7.62 14.91 69.00
C ALA A 38 -7.02 15.24 70.36
N THR A 39 -5.97 16.07 70.29
CA THR A 39 -5.61 16.97 71.41
C THR A 39 -5.41 18.39 70.86
N GLU A 40 -6.13 19.37 71.50
CA GLU A 40 -6.11 20.79 71.13
C GLU A 40 -4.85 21.50 71.68
N ALA A 41 -4.50 22.53 70.93
CA ALA A 41 -4.02 23.90 71.22
C ALA A 41 -2.70 24.11 72.00
N PRO A 42 -2.03 25.28 71.90
CA PRO A 42 -2.64 26.61 71.90
C PRO A 42 -2.13 27.62 70.86
N ALA A 43 -2.89 28.71 70.74
CA ALA A 43 -2.65 29.88 69.94
C ALA A 43 -1.45 30.68 70.40
N GLU A 44 -0.66 31.22 69.48
CA GLU A 44 0.30 32.27 69.70
C GLU A 44 0.17 33.38 68.62
N GLU A 45 0.17 34.50 69.13
CA GLU A 45 0.09 35.93 68.86
C GLU A 45 0.50 36.42 67.44
N ALA A 46 -0.33 37.32 66.90
CA ALA A 46 -0.16 38.00 65.64
C ALA A 46 1.02 39.00 65.67
N ALA A 47 1.87 38.99 64.63
CA ALA A 47 2.80 40.06 64.30
C ALA A 47 2.37 40.80 63.01
N PRO A 48 2.78 42.04 62.77
CA PRO A 48 2.08 42.97 61.90
C PRO A 48 2.33 42.81 60.39
N ALA A 49 1.35 43.27 59.59
CA ALA A 49 1.33 43.25 58.14
C ALA A 49 2.52 43.98 57.52
N GLU A 50 3.27 43.31 56.69
CA GLU A 50 4.26 43.86 55.79
C GLU A 50 3.61 44.22 54.42
N GLU A 51 3.91 45.37 53.94
CA GLU A 51 3.33 46.07 52.78
C GLU A 51 3.50 45.26 51.49
N ALA A 52 2.39 45.02 50.77
CA ALA A 52 2.34 44.26 49.53
C ALA A 52 3.16 44.97 48.41
N ALA A 53 4.17 44.25 47.89
CA ALA A 53 4.84 44.64 46.66
C ALA A 53 3.88 44.51 45.45
N PRO A 54 4.04 45.33 44.39
CA PRO A 54 3.15 45.28 43.23
C PRO A 54 3.21 43.91 42.55
N ALA A 55 2.06 43.38 42.19
CA ALA A 55 1.92 42.17 41.38
C ALA A 55 2.67 42.35 40.06
N GLU A 56 3.66 41.53 39.82
CA GLU A 56 4.32 41.34 38.55
C GLU A 56 3.26 40.79 37.58
N GLU A 57 2.98 41.57 36.50
CA GLU A 57 2.02 41.24 35.47
C GLU A 57 2.50 39.95 34.81
N ALA A 58 1.77 38.81 35.05
CA ALA A 58 2.08 37.52 34.48
C ALA A 58 2.11 37.66 32.97
N ALA A 59 3.27 37.35 32.35
CA ALA A 59 3.39 37.25 30.91
C ALA A 59 2.27 36.34 30.37
N PRO A 60 1.69 36.63 29.19
CA PRO A 60 0.68 35.78 28.60
C PRO A 60 1.25 34.35 28.49
N ALA A 61 0.56 33.38 29.06
CA ALA A 61 0.90 31.99 28.86
C ALA A 61 0.89 31.75 27.33
N GLU A 62 2.03 31.34 26.79
CA GLU A 62 2.11 30.83 25.43
C GLU A 62 1.08 29.72 25.34
N GLU A 63 0.02 29.93 24.54
CA GLU A 63 -0.96 28.89 24.25
C GLU A 63 -0.16 27.73 23.64
N ALA A 64 -0.06 26.63 24.37
CA ALA A 64 0.55 25.41 23.89
C ALA A 64 -0.17 25.05 22.57
N LYS A 65 0.52 25.17 21.43
CA LYS A 65 -0.01 24.71 20.17
C LYS A 65 -0.39 23.26 20.34
N THR A 66 -1.68 22.97 20.30
CA THR A 66 -2.20 21.60 20.37
C THR A 66 -1.69 20.89 19.12
N GLU A 67 -0.77 19.94 19.32
CA GLU A 67 -0.21 19.11 18.24
C GLU A 67 -1.32 18.21 17.68
N LEU A 68 -1.58 18.29 16.38
CA LEU A 68 -2.49 17.39 15.68
C LEU A 68 -1.78 16.05 15.45
N THR A 69 -2.14 15.02 16.19
CA THR A 69 -1.66 13.67 15.95
C THR A 69 -2.62 12.92 15.02
N LEU A 70 -2.12 12.44 13.87
CA LEU A 70 -2.85 11.62 12.92
C LEU A 70 -2.30 10.20 12.95
N THR A 71 -3.18 9.22 13.15
CA THR A 71 -2.84 7.79 13.10
C THR A 71 -3.21 7.23 11.73
N ILE A 72 -2.21 7.00 10.90
CA ILE A 72 -2.33 6.44 9.55
C ILE A 72 -1.83 5.00 9.60
N ALA A 73 -2.51 4.06 8.94
CA ALA A 73 -2.04 2.70 8.84
C ALA A 73 -1.63 2.36 7.40
N HIS A 74 -0.46 1.75 7.25
CA HIS A 74 -0.04 1.11 6.02
C HIS A 74 -0.36 -0.38 6.07
N ILE A 75 -0.93 -0.93 4.98
CA ILE A 75 -1.17 -2.35 4.78
C ILE A 75 -0.67 -2.71 3.38
N GLY A 76 0.21 -3.71 3.29
CA GLY A 76 0.75 -4.18 2.02
C GLY A 76 1.70 -5.35 2.20
N PRO A 77 2.05 -6.09 1.12
CA PRO A 77 2.88 -7.27 1.22
C PRO A 77 4.32 -6.90 1.58
N GLN A 78 4.83 -7.41 2.69
CA GLN A 78 6.22 -7.22 3.13
C GLN A 78 7.00 -8.53 3.07
N THR A 79 6.30 -9.64 2.87
CA THR A 79 6.87 -10.97 2.66
C THR A 79 6.22 -11.65 1.45
N GLY A 80 6.85 -12.70 0.92
CA GLY A 80 6.36 -13.45 -0.23
C GLY A 80 6.69 -12.82 -1.60
N GLY A 81 6.02 -13.29 -2.64
CA GLY A 81 6.33 -12.98 -4.05
C GLY A 81 6.04 -11.54 -4.49
N ALA A 82 5.35 -10.74 -3.69
CA ALA A 82 5.03 -9.34 -3.95
C ALA A 82 5.68 -8.37 -2.93
N ALA A 83 6.64 -8.85 -2.14
CA ALA A 83 7.24 -8.10 -1.03
C ALA A 83 7.89 -6.79 -1.45
N VAL A 84 8.46 -6.72 -2.65
CA VAL A 84 9.10 -5.49 -3.18
C VAL A 84 8.14 -4.32 -3.21
N TYR A 85 6.88 -4.55 -3.56
CA TYR A 85 5.87 -3.49 -3.61
C TYR A 85 5.53 -2.94 -2.23
N GLY A 86 5.14 -3.82 -1.29
CA GLY A 86 4.70 -3.39 0.03
C GLY A 86 5.82 -2.82 0.91
N LEU A 87 7.02 -3.38 0.81
CA LEU A 87 8.19 -2.80 1.47
C LEU A 87 8.49 -1.40 0.95
N ALA A 88 8.42 -1.20 -0.37
CA ALA A 88 8.67 0.10 -0.97
C ALA A 88 7.60 1.13 -0.58
N THR A 89 6.30 0.79 -0.67
CA THR A 89 5.21 1.69 -0.26
C THR A 89 5.30 2.07 1.22
N TYR A 90 5.61 1.11 2.10
CA TYR A 90 5.82 1.39 3.52
C TYR A 90 7.00 2.33 3.77
N ARG A 91 8.15 2.07 3.15
CA ARG A 91 9.37 2.88 3.31
C ARG A 91 9.15 4.32 2.83
N GLY A 92 8.45 4.50 1.70
CA GLY A 92 8.06 5.82 1.22
C GLY A 92 7.10 6.54 2.17
N ALA A 93 6.08 5.84 2.65
CA ALA A 93 5.14 6.36 3.64
C ALA A 93 5.84 6.74 4.96
N GLN A 94 6.83 5.96 5.42
CA GLN A 94 7.60 6.25 6.62
C GLN A 94 8.45 7.51 6.46
N ILE A 95 9.13 7.69 5.31
CA ILE A 95 9.88 8.92 5.03
C ILE A 95 8.98 10.14 5.08
N ALA A 96 7.79 10.08 4.46
CA ALA A 96 6.83 11.17 4.49
C ALA A 96 6.33 11.48 5.91
N ALA A 97 6.00 10.44 6.68
CA ALA A 97 5.56 10.58 8.07
C ALA A 97 6.62 11.23 8.96
N ASP A 98 7.87 10.82 8.80
CA ASP A 98 9.01 11.37 9.53
C ASP A 98 9.29 12.83 9.15
N GLU A 99 9.24 13.16 7.84
CA GLU A 99 9.44 14.53 7.35
C GLU A 99 8.35 15.48 7.85
N ILE A 100 7.07 15.07 7.80
CA ILE A 100 5.94 15.87 8.27
C ILE A 100 6.06 16.12 9.77
N THR A 101 6.37 15.08 10.54
CA THR A 101 6.54 15.17 12.00
C THR A 101 7.74 16.05 12.37
N ALA A 102 8.86 15.93 11.64
CA ALA A 102 10.08 16.72 11.91
C ALA A 102 9.96 18.19 11.48
N ALA A 103 8.97 18.55 10.66
CA ALA A 103 8.78 19.91 10.18
C ALA A 103 8.30 20.90 11.26
N ASP A 104 8.02 20.45 12.48
CA ASP A 104 7.54 21.25 13.63
C ASP A 104 6.40 22.22 13.28
N ASN A 105 5.50 21.74 12.43
CA ASN A 105 4.34 22.49 11.93
C ASN A 105 3.05 22.21 12.72
N GLY A 106 3.16 21.58 13.89
CA GLY A 106 2.06 21.19 14.76
C GLY A 106 1.35 19.91 14.32
N ILE A 107 1.97 19.09 13.44
CA ILE A 107 1.43 17.79 13.00
C ILE A 107 2.42 16.68 13.37
N LYS A 108 1.89 15.64 13.97
CA LYS A 108 2.60 14.38 14.26
C LYS A 108 1.90 13.23 13.57
N ILE A 109 2.66 12.39 12.89
CA ILE A 109 2.14 11.18 12.26
C ILE A 109 2.54 9.96 13.09
N VAL A 110 1.57 9.13 13.42
CA VAL A 110 1.77 7.77 13.91
C VAL A 110 1.46 6.84 12.75
N LEU A 111 2.50 6.22 12.18
CA LEU A 111 2.36 5.27 11.09
C LEU A 111 2.33 3.84 11.65
N LEU A 112 1.17 3.19 11.58
CA LEU A 112 1.02 1.75 11.84
C LEU A 112 1.37 0.98 10.56
N ASN A 113 1.82 -0.29 10.71
CA ASN A 113 2.21 -1.11 9.57
C ASN A 113 1.87 -2.57 9.78
N GLU A 114 1.25 -3.21 8.77
CA GLU A 114 0.89 -4.63 8.77
C GLU A 114 1.19 -5.27 7.41
N ASP A 115 1.63 -6.54 7.46
CA ASP A 115 1.93 -7.36 6.28
C ASP A 115 0.70 -8.16 5.87
N ASP A 116 0.22 -7.99 4.65
CA ASP A 116 -0.86 -8.77 4.06
C ASP A 116 -0.38 -9.97 3.24
N THR A 117 0.90 -10.10 3.00
CA THR A 117 1.54 -11.15 2.20
C THR A 117 0.96 -11.33 0.78
N HIS A 118 0.28 -10.32 0.24
CA HIS A 118 -0.48 -10.38 -1.02
C HIS A 118 -1.67 -11.36 -0.97
N ASP A 119 -2.28 -11.53 0.20
CA ASP A 119 -3.40 -12.44 0.46
C ASP A 119 -4.60 -11.68 0.98
N ALA A 120 -5.77 -11.88 0.35
CA ALA A 120 -6.98 -11.12 0.65
C ALA A 120 -7.51 -11.37 2.08
N GLU A 121 -7.43 -12.60 2.60
CA GLU A 121 -7.89 -12.93 3.96
C GLU A 121 -6.94 -12.33 5.01
N LYS A 122 -5.62 -12.42 4.78
CA LYS A 122 -4.64 -11.79 5.68
C LYS A 122 -4.74 -10.28 5.66
N ALA A 123 -5.02 -9.67 4.50
CA ALA A 123 -5.24 -8.24 4.39
C ALA A 123 -6.42 -7.76 5.23
N VAL A 124 -7.54 -8.50 5.24
CA VAL A 124 -8.69 -8.21 6.12
C VAL A 124 -8.31 -8.36 7.59
N ASN A 125 -7.49 -9.35 7.95
CA ASN A 125 -7.00 -9.51 9.31
C ASN A 125 -6.04 -8.37 9.71
N ALA A 126 -5.15 -7.94 8.81
CA ALA A 126 -4.27 -6.79 8.99
C ALA A 126 -5.08 -5.49 9.18
N TYR A 127 -6.13 -5.29 8.37
CA TYR A 127 -7.06 -4.16 8.54
C TYR A 127 -7.70 -4.15 9.93
N ASN A 128 -8.26 -5.28 10.39
CA ASN A 128 -8.84 -5.36 11.72
C ASN A 128 -7.81 -5.00 12.82
N SER A 129 -6.58 -5.50 12.69
CA SER A 129 -5.48 -5.20 13.62
C SER A 129 -5.17 -3.71 13.72
N VAL A 130 -5.07 -3.01 12.58
CA VAL A 130 -4.77 -1.57 12.61
C VAL A 130 -5.95 -0.75 13.12
N MET A 131 -7.18 -1.15 12.84
CA MET A 131 -8.38 -0.49 13.36
C MET A 131 -8.49 -0.62 14.89
N GLU A 132 -8.17 -1.79 15.46
CA GLU A 132 -8.06 -1.99 16.91
C GLU A 132 -6.97 -1.11 17.54
N LYS A 133 -5.90 -0.79 16.81
CA LYS A 133 -4.83 0.12 17.23
C LYS A 133 -5.19 1.60 17.06
N GLY A 134 -6.37 1.91 16.56
CA GLY A 134 -6.89 3.27 16.42
C GLY A 134 -6.49 3.99 15.13
N ALA A 135 -6.27 3.27 14.04
CA ALA A 135 -6.08 3.88 12.73
C ALA A 135 -7.26 4.78 12.36
N GLN A 136 -6.98 6.00 11.89
CA GLN A 136 -7.99 6.96 11.44
C GLN A 136 -8.21 6.87 9.93
N MET A 137 -7.18 6.47 9.19
CA MET A 137 -7.20 6.33 7.73
C MET A 137 -6.14 5.33 7.27
N ILE A 138 -6.32 4.79 6.06
CA ILE A 138 -5.49 3.70 5.54
C ILE A 138 -4.71 4.16 4.30
N VAL A 139 -3.41 3.90 4.27
CA VAL A 139 -2.57 3.80 3.06
C VAL A 139 -2.47 2.33 2.70
N GLY A 140 -3.16 1.91 1.66
CA GLY A 140 -3.18 0.47 1.31
C GLY A 140 -4.54 0.01 0.78
N THR A 141 -4.70 -1.29 0.48
CA THR A 141 -3.54 -2.17 0.41
C THR A 141 -2.79 -1.96 -0.91
N THR A 142 -1.57 -2.43 -1.00
CA THR A 142 -0.71 -2.11 -2.14
C THR A 142 -1.12 -2.84 -3.42
N THR A 143 -1.64 -4.07 -3.33
CA THR A 143 -1.99 -4.91 -4.49
C THR A 143 -3.49 -5.10 -4.63
N THR A 144 -3.97 -5.38 -5.86
CA THR A 144 -5.38 -5.31 -6.24
C THR A 144 -6.30 -6.26 -5.45
N ALA A 145 -6.05 -7.56 -5.43
CA ALA A 145 -6.97 -8.51 -4.79
C ALA A 145 -7.15 -8.29 -3.28
N PRO A 146 -6.07 -8.07 -2.48
CA PRO A 146 -6.20 -7.63 -1.09
C PRO A 146 -6.94 -6.30 -0.95
N CYS A 147 -6.73 -5.34 -1.88
CA CYS A 147 -7.36 -4.02 -1.82
C CYS A 147 -8.87 -4.08 -2.06
N ILE A 148 -9.34 -4.93 -2.96
CA ILE A 148 -10.77 -5.16 -3.18
C ILE A 148 -11.42 -5.69 -1.89
N ALA A 149 -10.78 -6.66 -1.22
CA ALA A 149 -11.30 -7.27 0.00
C ALA A 149 -11.34 -6.27 1.18
N VAL A 150 -10.25 -5.54 1.41
CA VAL A 150 -10.18 -4.52 2.47
C VAL A 150 -11.07 -3.33 2.14
N GLY A 151 -11.13 -2.90 0.88
CA GLY A 151 -11.97 -1.79 0.43
C GLY A 151 -13.46 -2.03 0.67
N ALA A 152 -13.94 -3.27 0.48
CA ALA A 152 -15.32 -3.63 0.82
C ALA A 152 -15.62 -3.42 2.31
N LYS A 153 -14.70 -3.88 3.19
CA LYS A 153 -14.84 -3.71 4.63
C LYS A 153 -14.69 -2.25 5.07
N ALA A 154 -13.73 -1.53 4.53
CA ALA A 154 -13.55 -0.09 4.80
C ALA A 154 -14.77 0.73 4.38
N TYR A 155 -15.44 0.33 3.29
CA TYR A 155 -16.68 0.95 2.83
C TYR A 155 -17.82 0.77 3.84
N GLU A 156 -18.04 -0.47 4.31
CA GLU A 156 -19.06 -0.79 5.31
C GLU A 156 -18.82 -0.07 6.65
N GLU A 157 -17.56 0.02 7.07
CA GLU A 157 -17.15 0.64 8.35
C GLU A 157 -16.88 2.14 8.25
N ARG A 158 -17.06 2.74 7.05
CA ARG A 158 -16.81 4.17 6.78
C ARG A 158 -15.40 4.60 7.16
N VAL A 159 -14.38 3.87 6.74
CA VAL A 159 -12.96 4.20 6.90
C VAL A 159 -12.42 4.74 5.60
N PHE A 160 -11.83 5.94 5.59
CA PHE A 160 -11.22 6.51 4.38
C PHE A 160 -9.92 5.75 4.03
N MET A 161 -9.82 5.33 2.78
CA MET A 161 -8.74 4.49 2.28
C MET A 161 -8.16 5.08 0.98
N LEU A 162 -6.83 5.16 0.90
CA LEU A 162 -6.08 5.56 -0.30
C LEU A 162 -5.05 4.48 -0.62
N THR A 163 -5.27 3.74 -1.70
CA THR A 163 -4.27 2.76 -2.14
C THR A 163 -3.14 3.43 -2.91
N PRO A 164 -1.87 3.07 -2.63
CA PRO A 164 -0.75 3.56 -3.42
C PRO A 164 -0.69 2.97 -4.82
N SER A 165 -1.11 1.71 -5.02
CA SER A 165 -0.80 0.98 -6.25
C SER A 165 -1.86 -0.02 -6.73
N ALA A 166 -2.87 -0.37 -5.95
CA ALA A 166 -3.93 -1.27 -6.41
C ALA A 166 -4.76 -0.57 -7.51
N SER A 167 -4.57 -0.97 -8.76
CA SER A 167 -4.93 -0.21 -9.96
C SER A 167 -6.19 -0.68 -10.68
N SER A 168 -6.76 -1.85 -10.31
CA SER A 168 -8.04 -2.29 -10.87
C SER A 168 -9.17 -1.33 -10.56
N THR A 169 -10.07 -1.14 -11.51
CA THR A 169 -11.31 -0.34 -11.30
C THR A 169 -12.24 -0.95 -10.27
N ASP A 170 -12.15 -2.25 -9.99
CA ASP A 170 -12.92 -2.94 -8.95
C ASP A 170 -12.58 -2.48 -7.53
N VAL A 171 -11.40 -1.86 -7.36
CA VAL A 171 -10.97 -1.30 -6.08
C VAL A 171 -11.89 -0.19 -5.60
N THR A 172 -12.25 0.72 -6.51
CA THR A 172 -13.10 1.89 -6.20
C THR A 172 -14.57 1.68 -6.54
N ALA A 173 -14.89 0.65 -7.35
CA ALA A 173 -16.25 0.39 -7.81
C ALA A 173 -17.27 0.34 -6.65
N ASP A 174 -18.34 1.12 -6.76
CA ASP A 174 -19.42 1.23 -5.77
C ASP A 174 -18.98 1.67 -4.35
N LYS A 175 -17.80 2.31 -4.21
CA LYS A 175 -17.22 2.77 -2.93
C LYS A 175 -16.82 4.24 -3.05
N ASP A 176 -17.43 5.10 -2.24
CA ASP A 176 -17.16 6.54 -2.25
C ASP A 176 -15.99 6.98 -1.35
N ASN A 177 -15.48 6.07 -0.53
CA ASN A 177 -14.43 6.30 0.47
C ASN A 177 -13.13 5.53 0.20
N VAL A 178 -13.03 4.82 -0.93
CA VAL A 178 -11.82 4.11 -1.37
C VAL A 178 -11.27 4.80 -2.61
N TYR A 179 -10.03 5.27 -2.53
CA TYR A 179 -9.37 6.11 -3.52
C TYR A 179 -8.08 5.45 -4.00
N GLN A 180 -7.71 5.71 -5.26
CA GLN A 180 -6.46 5.25 -5.87
C GLN A 180 -5.50 6.43 -6.04
N LEU A 181 -4.21 6.22 -5.77
CA LEU A 181 -3.16 7.18 -6.09
C LEU A 181 -2.47 6.82 -7.42
N CYS A 182 -2.44 5.53 -7.77
CA CYS A 182 -1.89 5.01 -9.03
C CYS A 182 -2.85 5.24 -10.22
N PHE A 183 -2.32 5.22 -11.44
CA PHE A 183 -3.14 5.16 -12.64
C PHE A 183 -3.82 3.78 -12.76
N THR A 184 -5.00 3.74 -13.41
CA THR A 184 -5.86 2.56 -13.45
C THR A 184 -5.39 1.51 -14.47
N ASP A 185 -5.83 0.25 -14.31
CA ASP A 185 -5.60 -0.83 -15.28
C ASP A 185 -6.02 -0.46 -16.70
N PRO A 186 -7.22 0.15 -16.94
CA PRO A 186 -7.58 0.65 -18.26
C PRO A 186 -6.58 1.65 -18.85
N ASN A 187 -6.03 2.53 -18.03
CA ASN A 187 -5.01 3.47 -18.48
C ASN A 187 -3.72 2.75 -18.85
N GLN A 188 -3.30 1.74 -18.08
CA GLN A 188 -2.11 0.94 -18.38
C GLN A 188 -2.24 0.19 -19.70
N GLY A 189 -3.35 -0.53 -19.91
CA GLY A 189 -3.60 -1.27 -21.13
C GLY A 189 -3.62 -0.38 -22.37
N SER A 190 -4.37 0.72 -22.30
CA SER A 190 -4.49 1.68 -23.39
C SER A 190 -3.18 2.39 -23.70
N ALA A 191 -2.44 2.85 -22.68
CA ALA A 191 -1.15 3.52 -22.83
C ALA A 191 -0.08 2.57 -23.39
N SER A 192 -0.04 1.31 -22.95
CA SER A 192 0.87 0.29 -23.47
C SER A 192 0.69 0.10 -24.97
N ALA A 193 -0.55 -0.10 -25.43
CA ALA A 193 -0.84 -0.25 -26.85
C ALA A 193 -0.47 1.02 -27.66
N ALA A 194 -0.72 2.21 -27.11
CA ALA A 194 -0.36 3.47 -27.74
C ALA A 194 1.15 3.63 -27.89
N VAL A 195 1.92 3.38 -26.83
CA VAL A 195 3.40 3.45 -26.84
C VAL A 195 3.99 2.43 -27.82
N ILE A 196 3.52 1.18 -27.79
CA ILE A 196 3.98 0.13 -28.72
C ILE A 196 3.76 0.59 -30.17
N LYS A 197 2.61 1.16 -30.48
CA LYS A 197 2.30 1.68 -31.83
C LYS A 197 3.14 2.88 -32.19
N GLU A 198 3.19 3.89 -31.35
CA GLU A 198 3.89 5.16 -31.62
C GLU A 198 5.39 4.95 -31.83
N LYS A 199 6.01 4.13 -30.98
CA LYS A 199 7.45 3.87 -31.03
C LYS A 199 7.83 2.72 -31.96
N ASN A 200 6.85 2.05 -32.60
CA ASN A 200 7.05 0.88 -33.47
C ASN A 200 7.88 -0.23 -32.79
N LEU A 201 7.53 -0.59 -31.58
CA LEU A 201 8.30 -1.51 -30.73
C LEU A 201 8.18 -2.96 -31.16
N GLY A 202 7.13 -3.32 -31.90
CA GLY A 202 6.88 -4.65 -32.44
C GLY A 202 5.77 -4.65 -33.48
N THR A 203 5.74 -5.69 -34.32
CA THR A 203 4.76 -5.88 -35.39
C THR A 203 3.81 -7.06 -35.10
N LYS A 204 4.31 -8.10 -34.41
CA LYS A 204 3.57 -9.29 -34.01
C LYS A 204 3.66 -9.47 -32.52
N ILE A 205 2.55 -9.28 -31.85
CA ILE A 205 2.50 -9.21 -30.40
C ILE A 205 2.00 -10.55 -29.83
N ALA A 206 2.73 -11.09 -28.85
CA ALA A 206 2.21 -12.11 -27.95
C ALA A 206 1.81 -11.45 -26.63
N VAL A 207 0.72 -11.92 -26.04
CA VAL A 207 0.30 -11.51 -24.68
C VAL A 207 0.36 -12.73 -23.76
N ILE A 208 1.00 -12.57 -22.60
CA ILE A 208 1.03 -13.59 -21.55
C ILE A 208 0.51 -12.92 -20.27
N TYR A 209 -0.63 -13.39 -19.76
CA TYR A 209 -1.28 -12.76 -18.62
C TYR A 209 -1.82 -13.76 -17.61
N ASN A 210 -2.01 -13.32 -16.35
CA ASN A 210 -2.64 -14.11 -15.30
C ASN A 210 -4.16 -13.96 -15.40
N ASN A 211 -4.87 -15.03 -15.78
CA ASN A 211 -6.32 -14.99 -15.93
C ASN A 211 -7.09 -15.22 -14.62
N ALA A 212 -6.40 -15.44 -13.51
CA ALA A 212 -6.97 -15.53 -12.18
C ALA A 212 -6.87 -14.21 -11.38
N ASP A 213 -6.11 -13.23 -11.89
CA ASP A 213 -5.87 -11.95 -11.23
C ASP A 213 -6.63 -10.80 -11.92
N ALA A 214 -7.37 -10.01 -11.12
CA ALA A 214 -8.17 -8.88 -11.61
C ALA A 214 -7.29 -7.78 -12.24
N TYR A 215 -6.13 -7.48 -11.65
CA TYR A 215 -5.14 -6.54 -12.19
C TYR A 215 -4.70 -6.93 -13.59
N SER A 216 -4.16 -8.15 -13.73
CA SER A 216 -3.63 -8.64 -15.01
C SER A 216 -4.71 -8.73 -16.09
N THR A 217 -5.92 -9.18 -15.72
CA THR A 217 -7.08 -9.30 -16.62
C THR A 217 -7.60 -7.94 -17.08
N GLY A 218 -7.68 -6.96 -16.17
CA GLY A 218 -8.16 -5.61 -16.47
C GLY A 218 -7.26 -4.90 -17.48
N ILE A 219 -5.95 -4.98 -17.31
CA ILE A 219 -4.97 -4.42 -18.25
C ILE A 219 -5.03 -5.13 -19.60
N TYR A 220 -5.09 -6.47 -19.59
CA TYR A 220 -5.18 -7.27 -20.81
C TYR A 220 -6.40 -6.87 -21.66
N GLN A 221 -7.58 -6.75 -21.05
CA GLN A 221 -8.80 -6.42 -21.76
C GLN A 221 -8.69 -5.08 -22.52
N THR A 222 -8.28 -4.04 -21.83
CA THR A 222 -8.15 -2.71 -22.43
C THR A 222 -6.98 -2.60 -23.40
N PHE A 223 -5.90 -3.36 -23.18
CA PHE A 223 -4.82 -3.49 -24.16
C PHE A 223 -5.32 -4.08 -25.48
N VAL A 224 -6.08 -5.19 -25.45
CA VAL A 224 -6.61 -5.84 -26.65
C VAL A 224 -7.56 -4.94 -27.41
N GLU A 225 -8.45 -4.24 -26.72
CA GLU A 225 -9.37 -3.28 -27.34
C GLU A 225 -8.59 -2.17 -28.05
N LYS A 226 -7.62 -1.55 -27.35
CA LYS A 226 -6.82 -0.47 -27.92
C LYS A 226 -5.87 -0.95 -29.03
N ALA A 227 -5.30 -2.13 -28.90
CA ALA A 227 -4.49 -2.76 -29.95
C ALA A 227 -5.28 -2.93 -31.25
N ALA A 228 -6.54 -3.39 -31.15
CA ALA A 228 -7.43 -3.53 -32.30
C ALA A 228 -7.74 -2.17 -32.96
N GLU A 229 -8.05 -1.13 -32.18
CA GLU A 229 -8.24 0.24 -32.68
C GLU A 229 -7.03 0.78 -33.44
N LEU A 230 -5.81 0.49 -32.95
CA LEU A 230 -4.56 0.95 -33.51
C LEU A 230 -4.02 0.07 -34.64
N GLY A 231 -4.69 -1.05 -34.93
CA GLY A 231 -4.27 -2.02 -35.93
C GLY A 231 -2.94 -2.73 -35.60
N LEU A 232 -2.73 -3.04 -34.30
CA LEU A 232 -1.66 -3.91 -33.82
C LEU A 232 -2.06 -5.37 -34.01
N GLU A 233 -1.14 -6.23 -34.44
CA GLU A 233 -1.39 -7.66 -34.68
C GLU A 233 -1.03 -8.48 -33.45
N ILE A 234 -2.06 -9.04 -32.76
CA ILE A 234 -1.86 -9.99 -31.67
C ILE A 234 -1.87 -11.40 -32.26
N VAL A 235 -0.71 -12.07 -32.30
CA VAL A 235 -0.54 -13.39 -32.91
C VAL A 235 -0.67 -14.53 -31.89
N SER A 236 -0.51 -14.23 -30.61
CA SER A 236 -0.62 -15.20 -29.50
C SER A 236 -1.23 -14.56 -28.26
N THR A 237 -2.09 -15.31 -27.60
CA THR A 237 -2.57 -14.97 -26.25
C THR A 237 -2.55 -16.23 -25.43
N THR A 238 -1.77 -16.25 -24.35
CA THR A 238 -1.67 -17.37 -23.42
C THR A 238 -1.84 -16.91 -22.00
N THR A 239 -2.28 -17.82 -21.14
CA THR A 239 -2.59 -17.52 -19.74
C THR A 239 -1.82 -18.41 -18.77
N PHE A 240 -1.78 -17.97 -17.53
CA PHE A 240 -1.34 -18.71 -16.38
C PHE A 240 -2.20 -18.36 -15.16
N THR A 241 -1.97 -19.01 -14.02
CA THR A 241 -2.59 -18.70 -12.72
C THR A 241 -1.51 -18.60 -11.66
N ASP A 242 -1.88 -18.16 -10.45
CA ASP A 242 -0.94 -18.01 -9.32
C ASP A 242 -0.22 -19.32 -8.93
N GLU A 243 -0.78 -20.46 -9.33
CA GLU A 243 -0.19 -21.80 -9.11
C GLU A 243 0.87 -22.17 -10.15
N THR A 244 1.05 -21.36 -11.21
CA THR A 244 1.95 -21.68 -12.32
C THR A 244 3.40 -21.42 -11.90
N THR A 245 4.24 -22.43 -12.07
CA THR A 245 5.68 -22.37 -11.76
C THR A 245 6.57 -22.58 -12.99
N ASP A 246 5.99 -22.94 -14.14
CA ASP A 246 6.70 -23.15 -15.42
C ASP A 246 5.97 -22.43 -16.55
N TYR A 247 6.67 -21.54 -17.22
CA TYR A 247 6.15 -20.67 -18.29
C TYR A 247 6.66 -21.09 -19.68
N SER A 248 7.29 -22.25 -19.79
CA SER A 248 7.89 -22.75 -21.05
C SER A 248 6.87 -22.90 -22.18
N VAL A 249 5.63 -23.29 -21.86
CA VAL A 249 4.53 -23.44 -22.85
C VAL A 249 4.13 -22.09 -23.42
N GLN A 250 3.95 -21.08 -22.59
CA GLN A 250 3.56 -19.72 -23.01
C GLN A 250 4.63 -19.08 -23.87
N VAL A 251 5.88 -19.21 -23.44
CA VAL A 251 7.04 -18.66 -24.18
C VAL A 251 7.25 -19.38 -25.51
N ALA A 252 7.13 -20.72 -25.54
CA ALA A 252 7.26 -21.48 -26.78
C ALA A 252 6.12 -21.15 -27.78
N ASP A 253 4.89 -20.92 -27.31
CA ASP A 253 3.79 -20.51 -28.19
C ASP A 253 4.06 -19.13 -28.81
N ALA A 254 4.53 -18.16 -28.01
CA ALA A 254 4.91 -16.83 -28.52
C ALA A 254 6.00 -16.92 -29.61
N GLN A 255 7.05 -17.70 -29.37
CA GLN A 255 8.12 -17.94 -30.34
C GLN A 255 7.62 -18.64 -31.60
N ASN A 256 6.84 -19.69 -31.49
CA ASN A 256 6.30 -20.48 -32.62
C ASN A 256 5.34 -19.64 -33.49
N LYS A 257 4.63 -18.69 -32.91
CA LYS A 257 3.78 -17.73 -33.63
C LYS A 257 4.58 -16.57 -34.26
N GLY A 258 5.87 -16.51 -33.99
CA GLY A 258 6.77 -15.49 -34.53
C GLY A 258 6.52 -14.11 -33.95
N ALA A 259 6.13 -14.03 -32.70
CA ALA A 259 6.00 -12.75 -32.01
C ALA A 259 7.36 -12.08 -31.85
N ASP A 260 7.44 -10.80 -32.23
CA ASP A 260 8.63 -9.95 -32.08
C ASP A 260 8.53 -9.04 -30.83
N LEU A 261 7.34 -8.97 -30.22
CA LEU A 261 7.08 -8.32 -28.93
C LEU A 261 6.23 -9.24 -28.05
N VAL A 262 6.59 -9.32 -26.75
CA VAL A 262 5.79 -9.98 -25.72
C VAL A 262 5.31 -8.93 -24.71
N PHE A 263 3.99 -8.75 -24.65
CA PHE A 263 3.34 -7.88 -23.67
C PHE A 263 3.02 -8.67 -22.40
N LEU A 264 3.45 -8.15 -21.26
CA LEU A 264 3.38 -8.78 -19.94
C LEU A 264 2.63 -7.89 -18.93
N PRO A 265 1.28 -7.89 -18.94
CA PRO A 265 0.48 -7.20 -17.94
C PRO A 265 0.44 -8.00 -16.63
N ILE A 266 1.57 -8.13 -15.96
CA ILE A 266 1.79 -9.03 -14.82
C ILE A 266 2.80 -8.46 -13.83
N TYR A 267 2.89 -9.07 -12.65
CA TYR A 267 3.86 -8.73 -11.62
C TYR A 267 5.29 -9.20 -11.96
N TYR A 268 6.29 -8.61 -11.29
CA TYR A 268 7.72 -8.85 -11.57
C TYR A 268 8.16 -10.29 -11.36
N THR A 269 7.57 -11.03 -10.40
CA THR A 269 7.96 -12.41 -10.10
C THR A 269 7.64 -13.36 -11.27
N PRO A 270 6.40 -13.49 -11.80
CA PRO A 270 6.15 -14.28 -13.00
C PRO A 270 6.87 -13.73 -14.24
N ALA A 271 7.03 -12.41 -14.35
CA ALA A 271 7.78 -11.81 -15.45
C ALA A 271 9.24 -12.28 -15.47
N SER A 272 9.91 -12.32 -14.34
CA SER A 272 11.29 -12.82 -14.22
C SER A 272 11.42 -14.27 -14.69
N GLN A 273 10.45 -15.12 -14.37
CA GLN A 273 10.41 -16.52 -14.80
C GLN A 273 10.20 -16.65 -16.33
N ILE A 274 9.36 -15.78 -16.91
CA ILE A 274 9.16 -15.72 -18.37
C ILE A 274 10.44 -15.29 -19.06
N LEU A 275 11.16 -14.28 -18.55
CA LEU A 275 12.46 -13.87 -19.09
C LEU A 275 13.50 -15.00 -19.03
N ILE A 276 13.56 -15.74 -17.91
CA ILE A 276 14.43 -16.90 -17.77
C ILE A 276 14.06 -18.01 -18.77
N ALA A 277 12.77 -18.30 -18.93
CA ALA A 277 12.29 -19.30 -19.88
C ALA A 277 12.61 -18.91 -21.32
N ALA A 278 12.41 -17.66 -21.70
CA ALA A 278 12.74 -17.15 -23.04
C ALA A 278 14.23 -17.23 -23.33
N ASN A 279 15.08 -16.83 -22.39
CA ASN A 279 16.53 -16.93 -22.50
C ASN A 279 16.98 -18.39 -22.66
N SER A 280 16.36 -19.34 -21.95
CA SER A 280 16.73 -20.77 -22.01
C SER A 280 16.56 -21.41 -23.38
N ILE A 281 15.64 -20.89 -24.20
CA ILE A 281 15.37 -21.36 -25.57
C ILE A 281 15.94 -20.43 -26.65
N GLY A 282 16.71 -19.40 -26.26
CA GLY A 282 17.29 -18.43 -27.19
C GLY A 282 16.25 -17.52 -27.88
N TYR A 283 15.09 -17.30 -27.25
CA TYR A 283 14.05 -16.40 -27.75
C TYR A 283 14.24 -15.01 -27.14
N ALA A 284 14.51 -14.01 -27.96
CA ALA A 284 14.85 -12.65 -27.55
C ALA A 284 13.95 -11.59 -28.25
N PRO A 285 12.63 -11.58 -27.95
CA PRO A 285 11.73 -10.54 -28.43
C PRO A 285 11.90 -9.26 -27.64
N THR A 286 11.25 -8.18 -28.07
CA THR A 286 11.02 -7.04 -27.19
C THR A 286 10.05 -7.44 -26.07
N PHE A 287 10.39 -7.21 -24.80
CA PHE A 287 9.48 -7.38 -23.68
C PHE A 287 8.94 -6.03 -23.24
N PHE A 288 7.62 -5.94 -23.10
CA PHE A 288 6.94 -4.74 -22.62
C PHE A 288 6.00 -5.11 -21.46
N GLY A 289 6.27 -4.57 -20.30
CA GLY A 289 5.47 -4.73 -19.09
C GLY A 289 4.70 -3.47 -18.72
N VAL A 290 4.14 -3.50 -17.55
CA VAL A 290 3.36 -2.43 -16.94
C VAL A 290 3.98 -2.06 -15.58
N ASP A 291 3.29 -1.30 -14.74
CA ASP A 291 3.82 -0.89 -13.42
C ASP A 291 4.27 -2.06 -12.55
N GLY A 292 3.54 -3.19 -12.59
CA GLY A 292 3.91 -4.41 -11.85
C GLY A 292 5.25 -5.04 -12.25
N MET A 293 5.89 -4.55 -13.32
CA MET A 293 7.25 -4.95 -13.68
C MET A 293 8.31 -4.18 -12.87
N ASP A 294 7.98 -3.01 -12.32
CA ASP A 294 8.91 -2.23 -11.51
C ASP A 294 9.26 -2.99 -10.21
N GLY A 295 10.53 -3.02 -9.89
CA GLY A 295 11.08 -3.85 -8.81
C GLY A 295 11.79 -5.12 -9.30
N ILE A 296 11.70 -5.50 -10.59
CA ILE A 296 12.39 -6.69 -11.13
C ILE A 296 13.90 -6.63 -10.94
N LEU A 297 14.48 -5.42 -10.94
CA LEU A 297 15.92 -5.20 -10.73
C LEU A 297 16.38 -5.47 -9.28
N THR A 298 15.45 -5.54 -8.31
CA THR A 298 15.73 -5.79 -6.90
C THR A 298 15.33 -7.20 -6.46
N LEU A 299 14.82 -8.02 -7.38
CA LEU A 299 14.39 -9.39 -7.09
C LEU A 299 15.59 -10.27 -6.73
N GLU A 300 15.59 -10.79 -5.52
CA GLU A 300 16.65 -11.66 -5.01
C GLU A 300 16.81 -12.93 -5.87
N GLY A 301 18.04 -13.24 -6.25
CA GLY A 301 18.35 -14.43 -7.06
C GLY A 301 18.08 -14.30 -8.56
N PHE A 302 17.51 -13.18 -9.03
CA PHE A 302 17.30 -12.94 -10.45
C PHE A 302 18.56 -12.32 -11.11
N ASP A 303 18.96 -12.86 -12.27
CA ASP A 303 20.01 -12.23 -13.10
C ASP A 303 19.43 -11.03 -13.84
N THR A 304 19.67 -9.83 -13.32
CA THR A 304 19.14 -8.57 -13.88
C THR A 304 19.57 -8.29 -15.30
N LYS A 305 20.61 -8.96 -15.83
CA LYS A 305 20.98 -8.86 -17.24
C LYS A 305 19.89 -9.38 -18.17
N LEU A 306 19.04 -10.28 -17.70
CA LEU A 306 17.90 -10.78 -18.47
C LEU A 306 16.80 -9.73 -18.65
N ALA A 307 16.81 -8.71 -17.83
CA ALA A 307 15.88 -7.58 -17.93
C ALA A 307 16.41 -6.42 -18.81
N GLU A 308 17.62 -6.53 -19.33
CA GLU A 308 18.16 -5.49 -20.22
C GLU A 308 17.29 -5.31 -21.47
N GLY A 309 16.88 -4.07 -21.76
CA GLY A 309 15.97 -3.74 -22.86
C GLY A 309 14.47 -3.99 -22.56
N VAL A 310 14.11 -4.53 -21.40
CA VAL A 310 12.71 -4.64 -20.99
C VAL A 310 12.13 -3.24 -20.77
N MET A 311 10.94 -3.00 -21.27
CA MET A 311 10.21 -1.73 -21.15
C MET A 311 9.05 -1.89 -20.18
N LEU A 312 8.65 -0.80 -19.51
CA LEU A 312 7.52 -0.78 -18.60
C LEU A 312 6.91 0.62 -18.50
N LEU A 313 5.73 0.70 -17.87
CA LEU A 313 5.08 1.97 -17.52
C LEU A 313 5.33 2.30 -16.05
N THR A 314 5.62 3.57 -15.75
CA THR A 314 5.79 4.08 -14.38
C THR A 314 5.45 5.57 -14.31
N PRO A 315 4.94 6.10 -13.19
CA PRO A 315 4.77 7.53 -12.99
C PRO A 315 6.02 8.21 -12.39
N PHE A 316 7.07 7.45 -12.05
CA PHE A 316 8.21 7.92 -11.29
C PHE A 316 9.55 7.66 -11.98
N VAL A 317 10.42 8.66 -11.93
CA VAL A 317 11.76 8.62 -12.53
C VAL A 317 12.79 8.96 -11.45
N ALA A 318 13.46 7.94 -10.89
CA ALA A 318 14.37 8.13 -9.76
C ALA A 318 15.58 9.02 -10.03
N ASP A 319 15.97 9.21 -11.30
CA ASP A 319 17.07 10.08 -11.70
C ASP A 319 16.63 11.48 -12.17
N ALA A 320 15.36 11.85 -12.00
CA ALA A 320 14.84 13.19 -12.23
C ALA A 320 15.62 14.24 -11.41
N LYS A 321 15.67 15.46 -11.92
CA LYS A 321 16.54 16.53 -11.37
C LYS A 321 15.81 17.58 -10.57
N ASP A 322 14.50 17.46 -10.38
CA ASP A 322 13.76 18.34 -9.51
C ASP A 322 14.14 18.11 -8.04
N ASP A 323 14.04 19.18 -7.24
CA ASP A 323 14.50 19.18 -5.85
C ASP A 323 13.79 18.15 -4.96
N LEU A 324 12.50 17.89 -5.22
CA LEU A 324 11.71 16.95 -4.43
C LEU A 324 12.19 15.52 -4.66
N THR A 325 12.35 15.12 -5.93
CA THR A 325 12.84 13.79 -6.30
C THR A 325 14.27 13.57 -5.81
N VAL A 326 15.17 14.53 -6.02
CA VAL A 326 16.56 14.42 -5.55
C VAL A 326 16.62 14.24 -4.02
N LYS A 327 15.84 15.02 -3.26
CA LYS A 327 15.78 14.91 -1.80
C LYS A 327 15.25 13.54 -1.36
N PHE A 328 14.15 13.09 -1.94
CA PHE A 328 13.53 11.80 -1.62
C PHE A 328 14.46 10.63 -1.93
N VAL A 329 15.03 10.58 -3.15
CA VAL A 329 15.95 9.52 -3.57
C VAL A 329 17.19 9.47 -2.68
N THR A 330 17.77 10.63 -2.36
CA THR A 330 18.91 10.70 -1.44
C THR A 330 18.56 10.14 -0.07
N LYS A 331 17.41 10.56 0.49
CA LYS A 331 16.96 10.09 1.81
C LYS A 331 16.67 8.59 1.82
N TYR A 332 16.03 8.08 0.76
CA TYR A 332 15.73 6.66 0.63
C TYR A 332 17.02 5.81 0.56
N GLN A 333 18.00 6.26 -0.24
CA GLN A 333 19.29 5.59 -0.35
C GLN A 333 20.09 5.62 0.96
N GLU A 334 20.04 6.73 1.70
CA GLU A 334 20.68 6.82 3.03
C GLU A 334 20.10 5.83 4.03
N LEU A 335 18.78 5.62 4.00
CA LEU A 335 18.08 4.77 4.97
C LEU A 335 18.13 3.28 4.61
N TYR A 336 18.01 2.96 3.32
CA TYR A 336 17.76 1.58 2.87
C TYR A 336 18.86 1.02 1.97
N ASN A 337 19.84 1.84 1.56
CA ASN A 337 20.92 1.47 0.63
C ASN A 337 20.39 0.91 -0.72
N GLU A 338 19.24 1.40 -1.16
CA GLU A 338 18.56 1.01 -2.38
C GLU A 338 18.11 2.26 -3.15
N VAL A 339 17.96 2.16 -4.48
CA VAL A 339 17.28 3.18 -5.28
C VAL A 339 15.77 2.96 -5.15
N PRO A 340 14.97 3.99 -4.82
CA PRO A 340 13.51 3.83 -4.74
C PRO A 340 12.91 3.53 -6.10
N ASN A 341 11.91 2.65 -6.12
CA ASN A 341 11.02 2.43 -7.25
C ASN A 341 9.75 3.31 -7.14
N GLN A 342 8.84 3.20 -8.11
CA GLN A 342 7.59 3.98 -8.10
C GLN A 342 6.74 3.75 -6.85
N PHE A 343 6.70 2.53 -6.32
CA PHE A 343 5.88 2.20 -5.15
C PHE A 343 6.33 2.94 -3.90
N ALA A 344 7.62 3.21 -3.76
CA ALA A 344 8.13 4.05 -2.69
C ALA A 344 7.65 5.51 -2.85
N ALA A 345 7.66 6.03 -4.07
CA ALA A 345 7.16 7.37 -4.37
C ALA A 345 5.64 7.48 -4.17
N ASP A 346 4.87 6.44 -4.57
CA ASP A 346 3.43 6.38 -4.35
C ASP A 346 3.08 6.35 -2.85
N GLY A 347 3.79 5.56 -2.05
CA GLY A 347 3.61 5.53 -0.58
C GLY A 347 3.88 6.88 0.08
N TYR A 348 4.93 7.58 -0.36
CA TYR A 348 5.27 8.93 0.08
C TYR A 348 4.14 9.91 -0.26
N ASP A 349 3.69 9.93 -1.51
CA ASP A 349 2.63 10.82 -1.97
C ASP A 349 1.28 10.53 -1.29
N CYS A 350 0.97 9.26 -0.97
CA CYS A 350 -0.23 8.89 -0.21
C CYS A 350 -0.30 9.59 1.15
N VAL A 351 0.79 9.57 1.93
CA VAL A 351 0.81 10.20 3.26
C VAL A 351 0.63 11.72 3.13
N TYR A 352 1.31 12.36 2.18
CA TYR A 352 1.14 13.80 1.94
C TYR A 352 -0.29 14.15 1.50
N ALA A 353 -0.91 13.33 0.64
CA ALA A 353 -2.29 13.51 0.22
C ALA A 353 -3.27 13.39 1.39
N LEU A 354 -3.14 12.32 2.20
CA LEU A 354 -3.98 12.09 3.37
C LEU A 354 -3.86 13.20 4.41
N VAL A 355 -2.64 13.66 4.71
CA VAL A 355 -2.42 14.74 5.68
C VAL A 355 -3.03 16.06 5.20
N LYS A 356 -2.87 16.41 3.92
CA LYS A 356 -3.50 17.62 3.35
C LYS A 356 -5.03 17.51 3.33
N ALA A 357 -5.57 16.34 3.00
CA ALA A 357 -7.01 16.09 3.07
C ALA A 357 -7.53 16.17 4.52
N ALA A 358 -6.83 15.59 5.49
CA ALA A 358 -7.18 15.63 6.91
C ALA A 358 -7.18 17.06 7.48
N GLN A 359 -6.18 17.87 7.14
CA GLN A 359 -6.16 19.28 7.50
C GLN A 359 -7.35 20.04 6.92
N LYS A 360 -7.66 19.81 5.64
CA LYS A 360 -8.80 20.45 4.96
C LYS A 360 -10.14 19.97 5.52
N ALA A 361 -10.24 18.70 5.90
CA ALA A 361 -11.40 18.11 6.54
C ALA A 361 -11.61 18.54 7.99
N GLY A 362 -10.62 19.19 8.62
CA GLY A 362 -10.67 19.60 10.02
C GLY A 362 -10.55 18.46 11.02
N VAL A 363 -9.86 17.38 10.64
CA VAL A 363 -9.65 16.19 11.48
C VAL A 363 -8.92 16.54 12.77
N GLN A 364 -9.36 15.96 13.88
CA GLN A 364 -8.76 16.11 15.20
C GLN A 364 -8.10 14.81 15.66
N SER A 365 -7.13 14.90 16.57
CA SER A 365 -6.41 13.73 17.12
C SER A 365 -7.30 12.70 17.78
N SER A 366 -8.44 13.12 18.34
CA SER A 366 -9.40 12.25 19.05
C SER A 366 -10.47 11.64 18.14
N ASP A 367 -10.53 12.03 16.86
CA ASP A 367 -11.56 11.59 15.95
C ASP A 367 -11.37 10.12 15.57
N LYS A 368 -12.49 9.41 15.47
CA LYS A 368 -12.50 8.04 14.94
C LYS A 368 -12.64 8.05 13.43
N ALA A 369 -12.17 7.00 12.78
CA ALA A 369 -12.20 6.84 11.33
C ALA A 369 -13.59 7.08 10.71
N GLU A 370 -14.63 6.48 11.28
CA GLU A 370 -16.03 6.65 10.83
C GLU A 370 -16.48 8.14 10.88
N ALA A 371 -16.10 8.87 11.92
CA ALA A 371 -16.52 10.25 12.09
C ALA A 371 -15.91 11.23 11.08
N ILE A 372 -14.72 10.91 10.55
CA ILE A 372 -14.01 11.79 9.61
C ILE A 372 -14.27 11.42 8.15
N CYS A 373 -14.76 10.23 7.86
CA CYS A 373 -14.82 9.66 6.51
C CYS A 373 -15.47 10.59 5.48
N ASP A 374 -16.69 11.08 5.75
CA ASP A 374 -17.42 11.94 4.81
C ASP A 374 -16.74 13.29 4.56
N ASN A 375 -16.03 13.82 5.58
CA ASN A 375 -15.26 15.04 5.42
C ASN A 375 -13.97 14.78 4.64
N MET A 376 -13.33 13.62 4.83
CA MET A 376 -12.17 13.20 4.04
C MET A 376 -12.53 13.03 2.56
N ILE A 377 -13.66 12.41 2.24
CA ILE A 377 -14.18 12.27 0.87
C ILE A 377 -14.29 13.64 0.21
N LYS A 378 -14.98 14.60 0.85
CA LYS A 378 -15.15 15.96 0.31
C LYS A 378 -13.82 16.67 0.13
N ALA A 379 -12.94 16.57 1.14
CA ALA A 379 -11.61 17.19 1.08
C ALA A 379 -10.78 16.63 -0.06
N MET A 380 -10.82 15.31 -0.27
CA MET A 380 -10.06 14.62 -1.31
C MET A 380 -10.53 14.99 -2.73
N GLN A 381 -11.84 15.09 -2.97
CA GLN A 381 -12.40 15.51 -4.26
C GLN A 381 -12.03 16.94 -4.66
N GLU A 382 -11.73 17.80 -3.69
CA GLU A 382 -11.31 19.18 -3.93
C GLU A 382 -9.78 19.36 -3.85
N LEU A 383 -9.04 18.27 -3.63
CA LEU A 383 -7.60 18.30 -3.48
C LEU A 383 -6.91 18.27 -4.85
N LYS A 384 -5.94 19.15 -5.02
CA LYS A 384 -4.97 19.09 -6.11
C LYS A 384 -3.58 19.24 -5.53
N ILE A 385 -2.72 18.27 -5.73
CA ILE A 385 -1.36 18.27 -5.22
C ILE A 385 -0.36 17.89 -6.30
N SER A 386 0.88 18.34 -6.15
CA SER A 386 2.02 17.87 -6.90
C SER A 386 2.94 17.10 -5.94
N GLY A 387 3.29 15.89 -6.30
CA GLY A 387 4.14 14.99 -5.55
C GLY A 387 5.25 14.41 -6.42
N LEU A 388 5.88 13.36 -5.93
CA LEU A 388 6.94 12.62 -6.63
C LEU A 388 6.44 11.96 -7.92
N THR A 389 5.19 11.54 -7.93
CA THR A 389 4.56 10.79 -9.03
C THR A 389 3.70 11.67 -9.92
N GLY A 390 3.89 13.00 -9.85
CA GLY A 390 3.23 13.99 -10.69
C GLY A 390 2.20 14.84 -9.99
N THR A 391 1.39 15.53 -10.78
CA THR A 391 0.27 16.33 -10.27
C THR A 391 -0.99 15.46 -10.25
N MET A 392 -1.68 15.45 -9.13
CA MET A 392 -2.80 14.57 -8.83
C MET A 392 -4.04 15.34 -8.44
N SER A 393 -5.17 14.93 -8.97
CA SER A 393 -6.52 15.33 -8.54
C SER A 393 -7.45 14.11 -8.69
N TRP A 394 -8.49 14.05 -7.88
CA TRP A 394 -9.34 12.85 -7.81
C TRP A 394 -10.75 13.14 -8.29
N SER A 395 -11.31 12.20 -9.03
CA SER A 395 -12.70 12.19 -9.44
C SER A 395 -13.62 11.72 -8.30
N ALA A 396 -14.93 11.85 -8.49
CA ALA A 396 -15.91 11.42 -7.49
C ALA A 396 -15.95 9.91 -7.26
N ASN A 397 -15.46 9.11 -8.22
CA ASN A 397 -15.34 7.66 -8.11
C ASN A 397 -13.97 7.20 -7.54
N GLY A 398 -13.17 8.12 -6.99
CA GLY A 398 -11.92 7.80 -6.31
C GLY A 398 -10.71 7.56 -7.21
N GLU A 399 -10.86 7.66 -8.53
CA GLU A 399 -9.74 7.53 -9.47
C GLU A 399 -8.95 8.83 -9.58
N VAL A 400 -7.63 8.71 -9.74
CA VAL A 400 -6.72 9.84 -9.92
C VAL A 400 -6.51 10.16 -11.41
N ASP A 401 -6.40 11.44 -11.72
CA ASP A 401 -5.94 11.91 -13.04
C ASP A 401 -4.41 11.85 -13.09
N LYS A 402 -3.88 10.76 -13.63
CA LYS A 402 -2.44 10.48 -13.74
C LYS A 402 -2.14 9.73 -15.03
N VAL A 403 -1.06 10.10 -15.70
CA VAL A 403 -0.64 9.48 -16.96
C VAL A 403 0.68 8.72 -16.74
N PRO A 404 0.77 7.45 -17.16
CA PRO A 404 2.01 6.69 -17.06
C PRO A 404 3.04 7.18 -18.08
N THR A 405 4.32 7.02 -17.73
CA THR A 405 5.49 7.28 -18.59
C THR A 405 6.15 5.96 -18.95
N ALA A 406 6.55 5.80 -20.20
CA ALA A 406 7.27 4.61 -20.63
C ALA A 406 8.77 4.71 -20.30
N MET A 407 9.30 3.65 -19.71
CA MET A 407 10.70 3.49 -19.34
C MET A 407 11.29 2.25 -20.03
N VAL A 408 12.61 2.21 -20.11
CA VAL A 408 13.38 1.03 -20.54
C VAL A 408 14.47 0.74 -19.52
N ILE A 409 14.75 -0.54 -19.28
CA ILE A 409 15.90 -0.97 -18.47
C ILE A 409 17.15 -0.93 -19.36
N LYS A 410 18.13 -0.12 -18.96
CA LYS A 410 19.40 0.05 -19.67
C LYS A 410 20.55 0.15 -18.66
N ASP A 411 21.57 -0.67 -18.87
CA ASP A 411 22.72 -0.77 -17.96
C ASP A 411 22.29 -1.01 -16.48
N GLY A 412 21.23 -1.85 -16.31
CA GLY A 412 20.66 -2.19 -15.01
C GLY A 412 19.92 -1.03 -14.31
N LYS A 413 19.44 -0.03 -15.04
CA LYS A 413 18.69 1.13 -14.52
C LYS A 413 17.45 1.41 -15.36
N TYR A 414 16.44 1.96 -14.73
CA TYR A 414 15.29 2.52 -15.43
C TYR A 414 15.66 3.88 -16.02
N VAL A 415 15.47 4.04 -17.32
CA VAL A 415 15.68 5.31 -18.04
C VAL A 415 14.46 5.61 -18.91
N GLY A 416 14.14 6.89 -19.08
CA GLY A 416 13.04 7.29 -19.96
C GLY A 416 13.21 6.75 -21.37
N LEU A 417 12.14 6.24 -21.96
CA LEU A 417 12.18 5.65 -23.31
C LEU A 417 12.58 6.68 -24.39
N ASP A 418 12.37 7.97 -24.13
CA ASP A 418 12.68 9.07 -25.04
C ASP A 418 14.05 9.76 -24.75
N ASN A 419 14.85 9.21 -23.83
CA ASN A 419 16.16 9.77 -23.44
C ASN A 419 17.36 9.10 -24.13
#